data_15fa42831b68235bb36696475b649cfd
#
_entry.id   15fa42831b68235bb36696475b649cfd
#
_cell.length_a   1.000
_cell.length_b   1.000
_cell.length_c   1.000
_cell.angle_alpha   90.00
_cell.angle_beta   90.00
_cell.angle_gamma   90.00
#
_symmetry.space_group_name_H-M   'P 1'
#
loop_
_entity.id
_entity.type
_entity.pdbx_description
1 polymer ?
#
loop_
_entity_poly.entity_id
_entity_poly.type
_entity_poly.pdbx_seq_one_letter_code
_entity_poly.pdbx_strand_id
1 'polypeptide(L)'
;MDDAEKRSGERVTINKEFESFDAFIQEYVTNISRTGVFIKTQQPLAIGTRVNLRFTVIMDDIESIEGVGEVVRVDKEPSGMGVVFRELSTYSKDLIEKLLVSR
;
A
#
# COMPACT_ATOMS: atom_id res chain seq x y z
N MET A 1 -15.34 12.36 19.74
CA MET A 1 -15.03 12.22 19.26
C MET A 1 -15.14 12.10 18.78
N ASP A 2 -14.95 12.12 18.35
CA ASP A 2 -14.87 11.85 17.78
C ASP A 2 -14.50 11.58 16.96
N ASP A 3 -14.33 11.40 16.88
CA ASP A 3 -13.52 10.80 16.12
C ASP A 3 -14.10 10.55 14.95
N ALA A 4 -15.15 10.04 14.96
CA ALA A 4 -15.73 9.71 13.82
C ALA A 4 -15.70 10.81 12.93
N GLU A 5 -16.08 11.84 13.25
CA GLU A 5 -16.10 12.82 12.38
C GLU A 5 -14.87 13.30 12.02
N LYS A 6 -13.98 13.34 12.81
CA LYS A 6 -12.83 13.85 12.36
C LYS A 6 -12.41 13.00 11.30
N ARG A 7 -12.99 11.90 11.13
CA ARG A 7 -12.57 11.15 10.15
C ARG A 7 -12.98 11.49 8.89
N SER A 8 -13.88 12.31 8.71
CA SER A 8 -14.25 12.80 7.43
C SER A 8 -13.03 13.42 6.84
N GLY A 9 -12.53 12.94 5.79
CA GLY A 9 -11.38 13.51 5.13
C GLY A 9 -10.04 13.14 5.72
N GLU A 10 -10.03 12.50 6.87
CA GLU A 10 -8.76 12.10 7.42
C GLU A 10 -8.27 10.86 6.75
N ARG A 11 -6.98 10.68 6.70
CA ARG A 11 -6.36 9.52 6.10
C ARG A 11 -5.64 8.71 7.13
N VAL A 12 -5.69 7.42 6.97
CA VAL A 12 -4.89 6.51 7.77
C VAL A 12 -3.52 6.44 7.11
N THR A 13 -2.47 6.44 7.89
CA THR A 13 -1.11 6.36 7.36
C THR A 13 -0.58 4.95 7.54
N ILE A 14 -0.09 4.38 6.46
CA ILE A 14 0.55 3.07 6.48
C ILE A 14 2.01 3.30 6.10
N ASN A 15 2.92 3.05 7.04
CA ASN A 15 4.34 3.31 6.86
C ASN A 15 5.09 2.06 7.33
N LYS A 16 5.60 1.29 6.38
CA LYS A 16 6.26 0.02 6.67
C LYS A 16 7.59 -0.08 5.97
N GLU A 17 8.54 -0.78 6.62
CA GLU A 17 9.86 -1.01 6.06
C GLU A 17 10.09 -2.49 5.87
N PHE A 18 10.77 -2.85 4.80
CA PHE A 18 11.07 -4.25 4.48
C PHE A 18 12.52 -4.39 4.08
N GLU A 19 13.15 -5.48 4.48
CA GLU A 19 14.57 -5.72 4.22
C GLU A 19 14.86 -5.97 2.74
N SER A 20 13.87 -6.36 1.98
CA SER A 20 14.04 -6.61 0.56
C SER A 20 12.69 -6.56 -0.11
N PHE A 21 12.69 -6.51 -1.44
CA PHE A 21 11.45 -6.52 -2.19
C PHE A 21 10.75 -7.87 -2.00
N ASP A 22 11.52 -8.96 -1.91
CA ASP A 22 10.91 -10.27 -1.69
C ASP A 22 10.20 -10.32 -0.35
N ALA A 23 10.78 -9.75 0.70
CA ALA A 23 10.11 -9.70 2.00
C ALA A 23 8.82 -8.90 1.93
N PHE A 24 8.86 -7.77 1.22
CA PHE A 24 7.68 -6.93 1.03
C PHE A 24 6.54 -7.74 0.40
N ILE A 25 6.86 -8.48 -0.67
CA ILE A 25 5.86 -9.25 -1.38
C ILE A 25 5.39 -10.44 -0.55
N GLN A 26 6.29 -11.14 0.11
CA GLN A 26 5.91 -12.33 0.85
C GLN A 26 5.19 -12.04 2.15
N GLU A 27 5.60 -11.00 2.85
CA GLU A 27 5.09 -10.76 4.18
C GLU A 27 3.89 -9.84 4.24
N TYR A 28 3.78 -8.94 3.31
CA TYR A 28 2.78 -7.90 3.45
C TYR A 28 1.87 -7.72 2.25
N VAL A 29 2.37 -7.91 1.06
CA VAL A 29 1.62 -7.64 -0.14
C VAL A 29 1.53 -8.90 -0.98
N THR A 30 0.33 -9.29 -1.33
CA THR A 30 0.15 -10.45 -2.19
C THR A 30 0.39 -10.07 -3.64
N ASN A 31 -0.03 -8.87 -4.01
CA ASN A 31 -0.08 -8.50 -5.40
C ASN A 31 0.14 -7.00 -5.52
N ILE A 32 0.98 -6.58 -6.45
CA ILE A 32 1.18 -5.17 -6.71
C ILE A 32 1.19 -4.96 -8.22
N SER A 33 0.58 -3.88 -8.66
CA SER A 33 0.52 -3.53 -10.05
C SER A 33 0.65 -2.02 -10.19
N ARG A 34 0.53 -1.51 -11.40
CA ARG A 34 0.57 -0.08 -11.62
C ARG A 34 -0.61 0.64 -11.01
N THR A 35 -1.71 -0.06 -10.79
CA THR A 35 -2.95 0.58 -10.35
C THR A 35 -3.28 0.35 -8.89
N GLY A 36 -2.66 -0.61 -8.25
CA GLY A 36 -2.99 -0.88 -6.85
C GLY A 36 -2.21 -2.02 -6.25
N VAL A 37 -2.58 -2.34 -5.04
CA VAL A 37 -1.87 -3.34 -4.25
C VAL A 37 -2.87 -4.07 -3.37
N PHE A 38 -2.65 -5.36 -3.15
CA PHE A 38 -3.45 -6.11 -2.18
C PHE A 38 -2.60 -6.29 -0.93
N ILE A 39 -3.05 -5.72 0.17
CA ILE A 39 -2.33 -5.72 1.44
C ILE A 39 -2.88 -6.82 2.34
N LYS A 40 -2.02 -7.72 2.80
CA LYS A 40 -2.42 -8.77 3.72
C LYS A 40 -2.58 -8.18 5.10
N THR A 41 -3.73 -8.36 5.71
CA THR A 41 -3.95 -7.86 7.06
C THR A 41 -5.13 -8.58 7.68
N GLN A 42 -5.06 -8.80 8.99
CA GLN A 42 -6.15 -9.41 9.72
C GLN A 42 -7.20 -8.35 10.08
N GLN A 43 -6.87 -7.09 9.91
CA GLN A 43 -7.77 -5.99 10.28
C GLN A 43 -7.87 -5.00 9.13
N PRO A 44 -8.53 -5.38 8.04
CA PRO A 44 -8.64 -4.48 6.90
C PRO A 44 -9.46 -3.24 7.25
N LEU A 45 -9.12 -2.15 6.61
CA LEU A 45 -9.84 -0.91 6.80
C LEU A 45 -11.12 -0.94 5.96
N ALA A 46 -12.06 -0.09 6.31
CA ALA A 46 -13.34 -0.04 5.61
C ALA A 46 -13.16 0.43 4.16
N ILE A 47 -13.98 -0.09 3.28
CA ILE A 47 -14.01 0.34 1.88
C ILE A 47 -14.28 1.84 1.85
N GLY A 48 -13.52 2.55 1.04
CA GLY A 48 -13.62 4.00 0.93
C GLY A 48 -12.59 4.75 1.77
N THR A 49 -11.89 4.04 2.65
CA THR A 49 -10.89 4.69 3.50
C THR A 49 -9.72 5.17 2.64
N ARG A 50 -9.31 6.42 2.84
CA ARG A 50 -8.14 6.96 2.17
C ARG A 50 -6.93 6.69 3.03
N VAL A 51 -5.84 6.28 2.39
CA VAL A 51 -4.61 5.94 3.10
C VAL A 51 -3.43 6.64 2.49
N ASN A 52 -2.54 7.11 3.34
CA ASN A 52 -1.22 7.58 2.91
C ASN A 52 -0.31 6.36 2.98
N LEU A 53 0.33 6.02 1.88
CA LEU A 53 1.14 4.83 1.79
C LEU A 53 2.61 5.19 1.69
N ARG A 54 3.42 4.51 2.48
CA ARG A 54 4.86 4.63 2.34
C ARG A 54 5.47 3.27 2.65
N PHE A 55 5.91 2.59 1.59
CA PHE A 55 6.56 1.31 1.74
C PHE A 55 8.05 1.50 1.42
N THR A 56 8.89 1.31 2.41
CA THR A 56 10.33 1.45 2.25
C THR A 56 10.94 0.07 2.08
N VAL A 57 11.64 -0.12 1.01
CA VAL A 57 12.24 -1.41 0.68
C VAL A 57 13.74 -1.20 0.57
N ILE A 58 14.50 -2.00 1.29
CA ILE A 58 15.94 -1.90 1.28
C ILE A 58 16.48 -2.85 0.22
N MET A 59 17.12 -2.28 -0.79
CA MET A 59 17.71 -3.05 -1.85
C MET A 59 19.16 -2.61 -1.92
N ASP A 60 19.72 -2.33 -3.09
CA ASP A 60 21.05 -1.77 -3.14
C ASP A 60 21.04 -0.42 -2.43
N ASP A 61 19.94 0.33 -2.65
CA ASP A 61 19.70 1.57 -1.94
C ASP A 61 18.37 1.44 -1.22
N ILE A 62 18.05 2.40 -0.38
CA ILE A 62 16.77 2.45 0.27
C ILE A 62 15.80 3.12 -0.69
N GLU A 63 14.75 2.41 -1.04
CA GLU A 63 13.75 2.89 -1.99
C GLU A 63 12.40 3.00 -1.32
N SER A 64 11.61 3.98 -1.70
CA SER A 64 10.27 4.14 -1.09
C SER A 64 9.20 4.30 -2.15
N ILE A 65 8.11 3.59 -1.96
CA ILE A 65 6.91 3.75 -2.76
C ILE A 65 5.97 4.60 -1.93
N GLU A 66 5.63 5.78 -2.40
CA GLU A 66 4.81 6.71 -1.66
C GLU A 66 3.65 7.20 -2.46
N GLY A 67 2.52 7.32 -1.82
CA GLY A 67 1.34 7.85 -2.50
C GLY A 67 0.12 7.84 -1.62
N VAL A 68 -1.01 8.05 -2.26
CA VAL A 68 -2.32 8.03 -1.61
C VAL A 68 -3.12 6.93 -2.27
N GLY A 69 -3.75 6.11 -1.46
CA GLY A 69 -4.60 5.05 -1.96
C GLY A 69 -5.99 5.12 -1.37
N GLU A 70 -6.83 4.25 -1.85
CA GLU A 70 -8.19 4.13 -1.34
C GLU A 70 -8.55 2.66 -1.30
N VAL A 71 -9.09 2.21 -0.17
CA VAL A 71 -9.54 0.83 -0.02
C VAL A 71 -10.78 0.62 -0.85
N VAL A 72 -10.74 -0.32 -1.78
CA VAL A 72 -11.87 -0.58 -2.66
C VAL A 72 -12.41 -2.00 -2.51
N ARG A 73 -11.70 -2.85 -1.76
CA ARG A 73 -12.12 -4.22 -1.59
C ARG A 73 -11.60 -4.76 -0.27
N VAL A 74 -12.39 -5.59 0.38
CA VAL A 74 -11.97 -6.27 1.60
C VAL A 74 -12.27 -7.74 1.42
N ASP A 75 -11.26 -8.60 1.62
CA ASP A 75 -11.42 -10.04 1.49
C ASP A 75 -11.19 -10.70 2.84
N LYS A 76 -11.79 -11.85 3.02
CA LYS A 76 -11.62 -12.62 4.26
C LYS A 76 -10.69 -13.80 4.07
N GLU A 77 -10.58 -14.32 2.86
CA GLU A 77 -9.73 -15.46 2.60
C GLU A 77 -9.10 -15.34 1.24
N PRO A 78 -7.83 -14.96 1.18
CA PRO A 78 -7.00 -14.60 2.34
C PRO A 78 -7.41 -13.23 2.87
N SER A 79 -7.20 -13.03 4.15
CA SER A 79 -7.57 -11.79 4.78
C SER A 79 -6.73 -10.64 4.26
N GLY A 80 -7.37 -9.57 3.87
CA GLY A 80 -6.65 -8.41 3.36
C GLY A 80 -7.57 -7.39 2.72
N MET A 81 -6.95 -6.38 2.12
CA MET A 81 -7.70 -5.32 1.48
C MET A 81 -7.04 -4.91 0.18
N GLY A 82 -7.86 -4.65 -0.82
CA GLY A 82 -7.39 -4.13 -2.09
C GLY A 82 -7.39 -2.62 -2.04
N VAL A 83 -6.27 -2.01 -2.40
CA VAL A 83 -6.10 -0.57 -2.36
C VAL A 83 -5.70 -0.12 -3.76
N VAL A 84 -6.46 0.82 -4.32
CA VAL A 84 -6.07 1.40 -5.60
C VAL A 84 -5.27 2.65 -5.32
N PHE A 85 -4.28 2.92 -6.18
CA PHE A 85 -3.47 4.12 -6.05
C PHE A 85 -4.24 5.27 -6.67
N ARG A 86 -4.48 6.30 -5.87
CA ARG A 86 -5.12 7.52 -6.38
C ARG A 86 -4.08 8.54 -6.77
N GLU A 87 -2.97 8.57 -6.05
CA GLU A 87 -1.86 9.48 -6.33
C GLU A 87 -0.58 8.76 -6.02
N LEU A 88 0.37 8.78 -6.94
CA LEU A 88 1.69 8.25 -6.71
C LEU A 88 2.68 9.28 -7.22
N SER A 89 3.81 9.43 -6.52
CA SER A 89 4.86 10.29 -7.03
C SER A 89 5.41 9.68 -8.32
N THR A 90 5.98 10.50 -9.17
CA THR A 90 6.58 10.02 -10.41
C THR A 90 7.66 8.98 -10.09
N TYR A 91 8.44 9.25 -9.06
CA TYR A 91 9.50 8.32 -8.66
C TYR A 91 8.90 6.96 -8.27
N SER A 92 7.79 6.98 -7.52
CA SER A 92 7.16 5.73 -7.10
C SER A 92 6.59 4.96 -8.27
N LYS A 93 6.01 5.66 -9.25
CA LYS A 93 5.51 5.01 -10.46
C LYS A 93 6.64 4.32 -11.19
N ASP A 94 7.76 5.01 -11.35
CA ASP A 94 8.91 4.45 -12.04
C ASP A 94 9.48 3.27 -11.28
N LEU A 95 9.52 3.35 -9.97
CA LEU A 95 10.04 2.27 -9.15
C LEU A 95 9.17 1.03 -9.27
N ILE A 96 7.85 1.20 -9.24
CA ILE A 96 6.94 0.06 -9.40
C ILE A 96 7.15 -0.60 -10.77
N GLU A 97 7.27 0.21 -11.82
CA GLU A 97 7.51 -0.32 -13.16
C GLU A 97 8.78 -1.15 -13.19
N LYS A 98 9.84 -0.62 -12.57
CA LYS A 98 11.11 -1.30 -12.55
C LYS A 98 11.01 -2.62 -11.81
N LEU A 99 10.32 -2.63 -10.69
CA LEU A 99 10.15 -3.84 -9.90
C LEU A 99 9.31 -4.88 -10.62
N LEU A 100 8.28 -4.46 -11.33
CA LEU A 100 7.42 -5.37 -12.06
C LEU A 100 8.18 -6.00 -13.24
N VAL A 101 9.01 -5.22 -13.90
CA VAL A 101 9.77 -5.73 -15.04
C VAL A 101 10.85 -6.71 -14.60
N SER A 102 11.47 -6.48 -13.46
CA SER A 102 12.58 -7.31 -13.01
C SER A 102 12.11 -8.60 -12.33
N ARG A 103 10.83 -8.82 -12.20
CA ARG A 103 10.32 -10.06 -11.61
C ARG A 103 9.95 -11.11 -12.67
#